data_dfe4dcc2e1261b9e67fa03be85c45451
#
_entry.id   dfe4dcc2e1261b9e67fa03be85c45451
#
_cell.length_a   1.000
_cell.length_b   1.000
_cell.length_c   1.000
_cell.angle_alpha   90.00
_cell.angle_beta   90.00
_cell.angle_gamma   90.00
#
_symmetry.space_group_name_H-M   'P 1'
#
loop_
_entity.id
_entity.type
_entity.pdbx_description
1 polymer ?
#
loop_
_entity_poly.entity_id
_entity_poly.type
_entity_poly.pdbx_seq_one_letter_code
_entity_poly.pdbx_strand_id
1 'polypeptide(L)'
;MAKSQVAQMFETLPKMFIKGSIKTPRTFYFSLDDIEKWTVSLTSDACTVKAGKTDDADCFFKSTSQIFLDVWGGKKKPSATDFITGAIKSNNRLMLKEFMGAFEHKA
;
A
#
# COMPACT_ATOMS: atom_id res chain seq x y z
N MET A 1 -8.83 -8.55 -21.06
CA MET A 1 -7.89 -9.27 -20.19
C MET A 1 -8.27 -9.09 -18.74
N ALA A 2 -8.10 -10.14 -17.95
CA ALA A 2 -8.40 -10.06 -16.55
C ALA A 2 -7.36 -9.18 -15.83
N LYS A 3 -7.82 -8.36 -14.90
CA LYS A 3 -6.92 -7.57 -14.07
C LYS A 3 -6.27 -8.47 -13.04
N SER A 4 -5.03 -8.16 -12.66
CA SER A 4 -4.36 -8.88 -11.59
C SER A 4 -5.08 -8.65 -10.26
N GLN A 5 -4.86 -9.55 -9.30
CA GLN A 5 -5.42 -9.38 -7.96
C GLN A 5 -4.94 -8.08 -7.32
N VAL A 6 -3.68 -7.69 -7.60
CA VAL A 6 -3.13 -6.44 -7.10
C VAL A 6 -3.89 -5.25 -7.67
N ALA A 7 -4.12 -5.23 -8.98
CA ALA A 7 -4.85 -4.14 -9.61
C ALA A 7 -6.28 -4.03 -9.06
N GLN A 8 -6.94 -5.15 -8.90
CA GLN A 8 -8.29 -5.19 -8.31
C GLN A 8 -8.30 -4.63 -6.90
N MET A 9 -7.32 -5.01 -6.10
CA MET A 9 -7.19 -4.53 -4.73
C MET A 9 -7.01 -3.01 -4.70
N PHE A 10 -6.08 -2.47 -5.51
CA PHE A 10 -5.86 -1.03 -5.55
C PHE A 10 -7.10 -0.26 -6.02
N GLU A 11 -7.85 -0.79 -6.96
CA GLU A 11 -9.07 -0.15 -7.43
C GLU A 11 -10.16 -0.09 -6.36
N THR A 12 -10.13 -0.98 -5.37
CA THR A 12 -11.11 -0.98 -4.28
C THR A 12 -10.70 -0.06 -3.13
N LEU A 13 -9.45 0.39 -3.07
CA LEU A 13 -8.98 1.22 -1.96
C LEU A 13 -9.84 2.45 -1.69
N PRO A 14 -10.26 3.24 -2.71
CA PRO A 14 -11.09 4.40 -2.43
C PRO A 14 -12.41 4.06 -1.72
N LYS A 15 -12.93 2.86 -1.97
CA LYS A 15 -14.17 2.41 -1.33
C LYS A 15 -13.95 1.94 0.10
N MET A 16 -12.73 1.51 0.43
CA MET A 16 -12.39 1.01 1.74
C MET A 16 -11.82 2.08 2.65
N PHE A 17 -11.52 3.25 2.12
CA PHE A 17 -10.87 4.34 2.86
C PHE A 17 -11.77 4.86 3.98
N ILE A 18 -11.18 5.01 5.17
CA ILE A 18 -11.87 5.55 6.34
C ILE A 18 -11.57 7.04 6.41
N LYS A 19 -12.58 7.88 6.16
CA LYS A 19 -12.41 9.32 6.22
C LYS A 19 -11.99 9.76 7.62
N GLY A 20 -11.03 10.65 7.70
CA GLY A 20 -10.52 11.16 8.97
C GLY A 20 -9.47 10.29 9.61
N SER A 21 -9.14 9.13 9.04
CA SER A 21 -8.10 8.25 9.58
C SER A 21 -6.70 8.82 9.37
N ILE A 22 -6.53 9.65 8.36
CA ILE A 22 -5.26 10.33 8.05
C ILE A 22 -5.45 11.82 8.30
N LYS A 23 -4.62 12.40 9.16
CA LYS A 23 -4.69 13.83 9.48
C LYS A 23 -3.83 14.68 8.57
N THR A 24 -2.73 14.13 8.09
CA THR A 24 -1.80 14.82 7.21
C THR A 24 -1.79 14.11 5.86
N PRO A 25 -1.90 14.85 4.75
CA PRO A 25 -1.85 14.22 3.42
C PRO A 25 -0.56 13.41 3.25
N ARG A 26 -0.67 12.21 2.68
CA ARG A 26 0.45 11.31 2.44
C ARG A 26 0.35 10.70 1.07
N THR A 27 1.48 10.52 0.42
CA THR A 27 1.56 9.81 -0.86
C THR A 27 2.41 8.56 -0.68
N PHE A 28 1.86 7.43 -1.09
CA PHE A 28 2.53 6.12 -0.99
C PHE A 28 2.78 5.58 -2.39
N TYR A 29 3.98 5.03 -2.59
CA TYR A 29 4.33 4.39 -3.85
C TYR A 29 4.57 2.90 -3.60
N PHE A 30 3.91 2.07 -4.40
CA PHE A 30 4.03 0.62 -4.30
C PHE A 30 4.67 0.07 -5.58
N SER A 31 5.74 -0.71 -5.42
CA SER A 31 6.38 -1.41 -6.51
C SER A 31 6.37 -2.90 -6.18
N LEU A 32 5.58 -3.67 -6.93
CA LEU A 32 5.35 -5.08 -6.67
C LEU A 32 5.87 -5.90 -7.85
N ASP A 33 6.82 -6.80 -7.59
CA ASP A 33 7.48 -7.63 -8.61
C ASP A 33 8.16 -6.83 -9.72
N ASP A 34 8.43 -5.52 -9.46
CA ASP A 34 8.95 -4.58 -10.47
C ASP A 34 8.05 -4.44 -11.72
N ILE A 35 6.85 -4.97 -11.65
CA ILE A 35 5.87 -4.94 -12.76
C ILE A 35 4.68 -4.07 -12.38
N GLU A 36 4.12 -4.30 -11.20
CA GLU A 36 2.96 -3.55 -10.71
C GLU A 36 3.43 -2.32 -9.95
N LYS A 37 3.17 -1.14 -10.50
CA LYS A 37 3.56 0.12 -9.88
C LYS A 37 2.33 0.98 -9.68
N TRP A 38 2.10 1.39 -8.44
CA TRP A 38 0.90 2.12 -8.04
C TRP A 38 1.24 3.26 -7.11
N THR A 39 0.55 4.38 -7.29
CA THR A 39 0.67 5.54 -6.42
C THR A 39 -0.66 5.78 -5.74
N VAL A 40 -0.64 5.85 -4.41
CA VAL A 40 -1.84 6.08 -3.60
C VAL A 40 -1.66 7.37 -2.83
N SER A 41 -2.54 8.33 -3.06
CA SER A 41 -2.52 9.61 -2.33
C SER A 41 -3.68 9.65 -1.36
N LEU A 42 -3.36 9.86 -0.07
CA LEU A 42 -4.35 9.92 0.99
C LEU A 42 -4.42 11.34 1.55
N THR A 43 -5.65 11.83 1.70
CA THR A 43 -5.93 13.07 2.43
C THR A 43 -6.92 12.72 3.54
N SER A 44 -7.27 13.70 4.38
CA SER A 44 -8.26 13.43 5.43
C SER A 44 -9.63 13.02 4.86
N ASP A 45 -9.93 13.40 3.63
CA ASP A 45 -11.27 13.20 3.05
C ASP A 45 -11.30 12.21 1.88
N ALA A 46 -10.15 11.87 1.32
CA ALA A 46 -10.15 11.12 0.07
C ALA A 46 -8.93 10.22 -0.10
N CYS A 47 -9.13 9.18 -0.91
CA CYS A 47 -8.07 8.29 -1.34
C CYS A 47 -8.06 8.27 -2.87
N THR A 48 -6.93 8.61 -3.47
CA THR A 48 -6.76 8.60 -4.92
C THR A 48 -5.72 7.55 -5.30
N VAL A 49 -6.06 6.69 -6.24
CA VAL A 49 -5.16 5.63 -6.72
C VAL A 49 -4.85 5.86 -8.18
N LYS A 50 -3.57 5.84 -8.53
CA LYS A 50 -3.11 5.95 -9.90
C LYS A 50 -2.14 4.83 -10.23
N ALA A 51 -2.27 4.25 -11.42
CA ALA A 51 -1.27 3.30 -11.90
C ALA A 51 -0.02 4.07 -12.30
N GLY A 52 1.16 3.51 -11.99
CA GLY A 52 2.41 4.09 -12.40
C GLY A 52 3.27 4.60 -11.26
N LYS A 53 4.47 5.02 -11.62
CA LYS A 53 5.49 5.49 -10.69
C LYS A 53 5.31 6.97 -10.36
N THR A 54 5.71 7.35 -9.14
CA THR A 54 5.84 8.74 -8.76
C THR A 54 7.19 8.96 -8.06
N ASP A 55 7.75 10.15 -8.22
CA ASP A 55 8.98 10.54 -7.52
C ASP A 55 8.69 11.35 -6.25
N ASP A 56 7.42 11.66 -6.00
CA ASP A 56 6.99 12.53 -4.90
C ASP A 56 6.38 11.78 -3.72
N ALA A 57 6.62 10.49 -3.62
CA ALA A 57 6.04 9.70 -2.54
C ALA A 57 6.69 9.99 -1.19
N ASP A 58 5.87 10.14 -0.16
CA ASP A 58 6.36 10.28 1.22
C ASP A 58 6.88 8.94 1.75
N CYS A 59 6.32 7.85 1.25
CA CYS A 59 6.68 6.50 1.67
C CYS A 59 6.61 5.57 0.48
N PHE A 60 7.58 4.67 0.35
CA PHE A 60 7.50 3.63 -0.66
C PHE A 60 7.42 2.25 -0.02
N PHE A 61 6.86 1.31 -0.76
CA PHE A 61 6.78 -0.10 -0.39
C PHE A 61 7.19 -0.94 -1.59
N LYS A 62 8.21 -1.77 -1.40
CA LYS A 62 8.68 -2.71 -2.43
C LYS A 62 8.64 -4.13 -1.91
N SER A 63 8.02 -5.02 -2.65
CA SER A 63 7.98 -6.44 -2.32
C SER A 63 7.52 -7.22 -3.54
N THR A 64 7.29 -8.52 -3.36
CA THR A 64 6.59 -9.29 -4.38
C THR A 64 5.09 -9.03 -4.24
N SER A 65 4.35 -9.27 -5.31
CA SER A 65 2.89 -9.14 -5.27
C SER A 65 2.27 -10.08 -4.25
N GLN A 66 2.81 -11.29 -4.14
CA GLN A 66 2.29 -12.28 -3.18
C GLN A 66 2.47 -11.81 -1.75
N ILE A 67 3.64 -11.28 -1.39
CA ILE A 67 3.90 -10.76 -0.05
C ILE A 67 2.93 -9.61 0.26
N PHE A 68 2.75 -8.70 -0.68
CA PHE A 68 1.86 -7.57 -0.48
C PHE A 68 0.42 -8.04 -0.23
N LEU A 69 -0.07 -8.97 -1.04
CA LEU A 69 -1.42 -9.51 -0.88
C LEU A 69 -1.59 -10.23 0.44
N ASP A 70 -0.57 -10.97 0.88
CA ASP A 70 -0.62 -11.66 2.17
C ASP A 70 -0.65 -10.68 3.34
N VAL A 71 0.15 -9.62 3.27
CA VAL A 71 0.15 -8.56 4.29
C VAL A 71 -1.19 -7.85 4.31
N TRP A 72 -1.71 -7.49 3.13
CA TRP A 72 -2.98 -6.79 3.02
C TRP A 72 -4.15 -7.63 3.53
N GLY A 73 -4.14 -8.92 3.20
CA GLY A 73 -5.18 -9.85 3.64
C GLY A 73 -5.07 -10.32 5.08
N GLY A 74 -4.02 -9.91 5.80
CA GLY A 74 -3.82 -10.32 7.18
C GLY A 74 -3.20 -11.70 7.36
N LYS A 75 -2.79 -12.35 6.28
CA LYS A 75 -2.15 -13.67 6.36
C LYS A 75 -0.71 -13.60 6.83
N LYS A 76 -0.06 -12.46 6.63
CA LYS A 76 1.33 -12.26 7.01
C LYS A 76 1.46 -10.93 7.72
N LYS A 77 2.16 -10.91 8.85
CA LYS A 77 2.51 -9.66 9.51
C LYS A 77 3.95 -9.29 9.16
N PRO A 78 4.20 -8.08 8.64
CA PRO A 78 5.57 -7.65 8.38
C PRO A 78 6.39 -7.72 9.66
N SER A 79 7.59 -8.28 9.57
CA SER A 79 8.49 -8.41 10.70
C SER A 79 9.81 -7.73 10.39
N ALA A 80 10.63 -7.52 11.43
CA ALA A 80 11.97 -6.97 11.24
C ALA A 80 12.77 -7.83 10.26
N THR A 81 12.59 -9.14 10.29
CA THR A 81 13.29 -10.06 9.39
C THR A 81 12.96 -9.77 7.92
N ASP A 82 11.71 -9.45 7.60
CA ASP A 82 11.31 -9.12 6.22
C ASP A 82 12.07 -7.91 5.70
N PHE A 83 12.32 -6.92 6.55
CA PHE A 83 13.06 -5.73 6.16
C PHE A 83 14.56 -6.00 6.07
N ILE A 84 15.09 -6.82 6.96
CA ILE A 84 16.53 -7.16 6.96
C ILE A 84 16.89 -8.00 5.74
N THR A 85 16.06 -8.98 5.39
CA THR A 85 16.32 -9.87 4.25
C THR A 85 16.01 -9.21 2.91
N GLY A 86 15.32 -8.07 2.92
CA GLY A 86 14.93 -7.37 1.70
C GLY A 86 13.66 -7.90 1.07
N ALA A 87 12.93 -8.79 1.75
CA ALA A 87 11.63 -9.25 1.26
C ALA A 87 10.65 -8.10 1.17
N ILE A 88 10.74 -7.15 2.10
CA ILE A 88 9.97 -5.92 2.07
C ILE A 88 10.95 -4.76 2.21
N LYS A 89 10.86 -3.79 1.31
CA LYS A 89 11.67 -2.57 1.38
C LYS A 89 10.76 -1.37 1.55
N SER A 90 11.11 -0.50 2.48
CA SER A 90 10.37 0.74 2.72
C SER A 90 11.29 1.76 3.39
N ASN A 91 11.03 3.04 3.14
CA ASN A 91 11.77 4.12 3.78
C ASN A 91 11.14 4.55 5.12
N ASN A 92 9.91 4.12 5.42
CA ASN A 92 9.24 4.51 6.67
C ASN A 92 8.15 3.50 7.07
N ARG A 93 8.49 2.63 8.00
CA ARG A 93 7.58 1.59 8.47
C ARG A 93 6.38 2.15 9.24
N LEU A 94 6.55 3.28 9.91
CA LEU A 94 5.45 3.91 10.64
C LEU A 94 4.36 4.41 9.70
N MET A 95 4.78 4.97 8.56
CA MET A 95 3.82 5.40 7.53
C MET A 95 3.06 4.22 6.95
N LEU A 96 3.71 3.06 6.81
CA LEU A 96 3.02 1.87 6.35
C LEU A 96 1.92 1.43 7.32
N LYS A 97 2.16 1.59 8.62
CA LYS A 97 1.12 1.31 9.63
C LYS A 97 -0.05 2.27 9.47
N GLU A 98 0.24 3.56 9.25
CA GLU A 98 -0.81 4.54 9.00
C GLU A 98 -1.64 4.16 7.77
N PHE A 99 -0.96 3.74 6.70
CA PHE A 99 -1.62 3.29 5.48
C PHE A 99 -2.56 2.12 5.76
N MET A 100 -2.05 1.10 6.45
CA MET A 100 -2.87 -0.08 6.76
C MET A 100 -4.07 0.27 7.63
N GLY A 101 -3.90 1.22 8.56
CA GLY A 101 -4.99 1.65 9.43
C GLY A 101 -6.00 2.60 8.79
N ALA A 102 -5.72 3.09 7.58
CA ALA A 102 -6.59 4.03 6.90
C ALA A 102 -7.75 3.37 6.15
N PHE A 103 -7.78 2.04 6.11
CA PHE A 103 -8.77 1.29 5.34
C PHE A 103 -9.47 0.26 6.20
N GLU A 104 -10.74 -0.03 5.85
CA GLU A 104 -11.49 -1.09 6.51
C GLU A 104 -11.04 -2.44 5.96
N HIS A 105 -10.52 -3.27 6.84
CA HIS A 105 -10.13 -4.63 6.49
C HIS A 105 -11.21 -5.57 6.99
N LYS A 106 -11.86 -6.26 6.08
CA LYS A 106 -12.83 -7.26 6.47
C LYS A 106 -12.10 -8.54 6.86
N ALA A 107 -12.47 -9.04 8.01
CA ALA A 107 -11.93 -10.31 8.47
C ALA A 107 -12.46 -11.46 7.62
#